data_fdf39a0ce9d06d1eaf5b4f3e00a22885
#
_entry.id   fdf39a0ce9d06d1eaf5b4f3e00a22885
#
_cell.length_a   1.000
_cell.length_b   1.000
_cell.length_c   1.000
_cell.angle_alpha   90.00
_cell.angle_beta   90.00
_cell.angle_gamma   90.00
#
_symmetry.space_group_name_H-M   'P 1'
#
loop_
_entity.id
_entity.type
_entity.pdbx_description
1 polymer ?
#
loop_
_entity_poly.entity_id
_entity_poly.type
_entity_poly.pdbx_seq_one_letter_code
_entity_poly.pdbx_strand_id
1 'polypeptide(L)'
;MSANYSLLCYTREATGREEANNEDIAYSMHLALRSGDDAEWQPLNENYGIFFAAGVPIAAATAESRHACTAAAHFAADRFDAPRPATDAVAHGVVMPGMDITLKSLKNPFLFRLADGRFAIAATRTARGGEPDGSERSAFLLAISDDLTAFDQRGLVLLRTTGGVNHPSVSFDAADACYVVSWTGDDGKARTARTADIVAAAGSGRPLDVVESASSQPLRQTGDCGIPNAVVGNSIAISEPEAERLIERFGRIRNTGTSVPAQRIDAGLHGEDARNAVLALAATRAELSYSDGSQATRAVDWNMAQLEAIAQEASEGTLKAGQTRTVEGVIRQSVYPVPFAVERADPSV
;
A
#
# COMPACT_ATOMS: atom_id res chain seq x y z
N MET A 1 28.59 -5.67 2.21
CA MET A 1 28.18 -4.58 1.31
C MET A 1 26.76 -4.21 1.69
N SER A 2 26.50 -3.00 2.14
CA SER A 2 25.14 -2.54 2.44
C SER A 2 24.37 -2.51 1.13
N ALA A 3 23.20 -3.14 1.08
CA ALA A 3 22.37 -3.12 -0.11
C ALA A 3 21.88 -1.68 -0.32
N ASN A 4 22.09 -1.15 -1.54
CA ASN A 4 21.54 0.16 -1.92
C ASN A 4 20.07 -0.02 -2.28
N TYR A 5 19.18 0.52 -1.45
CA TYR A 5 17.75 0.54 -1.72
C TYR A 5 17.34 1.88 -2.30
N SER A 6 16.44 1.83 -3.28
CA SER A 6 15.77 3.00 -3.83
C SER A 6 14.25 2.87 -3.63
N LEU A 7 13.60 3.95 -3.26
CA LEU A 7 12.15 4.04 -3.08
C LEU A 7 11.57 5.00 -4.10
N LEU A 8 10.65 4.49 -4.93
CA LEU A 8 9.92 5.23 -5.94
C LEU A 8 8.56 5.63 -5.39
N CYS A 9 8.15 6.88 -5.56
CA CYS A 9 6.77 7.30 -5.40
C CYS A 9 6.12 7.59 -6.76
N TYR A 10 4.84 7.23 -6.89
CA TYR A 10 4.08 7.39 -8.12
C TYR A 10 2.58 7.45 -7.85
N THR A 11 1.81 7.86 -8.84
CA THR A 11 0.37 7.63 -8.93
C THR A 11 0.09 6.67 -10.07
N ARG A 12 -1.14 6.26 -10.28
CA ARG A 12 -1.55 5.44 -11.42
C ARG A 12 -2.55 6.19 -12.29
N GLU A 13 -2.60 5.83 -13.56
CA GLU A 13 -3.68 6.29 -14.44
C GLU A 13 -4.88 5.36 -14.30
N ALA A 14 -6.07 5.94 -14.21
CA ALA A 14 -7.34 5.21 -14.13
C ALA A 14 -7.76 4.66 -15.51
N THR A 15 -6.90 3.84 -16.12
CA THR A 15 -7.11 3.29 -17.46
C THR A 15 -7.67 1.87 -17.45
N GLY A 16 -7.49 1.14 -16.36
CA GLY A 16 -8.00 -0.21 -16.16
C GLY A 16 -9.43 -0.21 -15.64
N ARG A 17 -10.10 -1.35 -15.74
CA ARG A 17 -11.47 -1.51 -15.24
C ARG A 17 -11.57 -1.29 -13.72
N GLU A 18 -10.57 -1.73 -12.97
CA GLU A 18 -10.52 -1.53 -11.51
C GLU A 18 -10.33 -0.06 -11.16
N GLU A 19 -9.37 0.59 -11.81
CA GLU A 19 -9.07 2.00 -11.59
C GLU A 19 -10.24 2.89 -12.02
N ALA A 20 -10.92 2.57 -13.11
CA ALA A 20 -12.09 3.31 -13.56
C ALA A 20 -13.26 3.21 -12.57
N ASN A 21 -13.40 2.09 -11.86
CA ASN A 21 -14.41 1.91 -10.83
C ASN A 21 -13.96 2.43 -9.46
N ASN A 22 -12.67 2.62 -9.23
CA ASN A 22 -12.11 3.08 -7.97
C ASN A 22 -10.94 4.05 -8.22
N GLU A 23 -11.26 5.19 -8.78
CA GLU A 23 -10.32 6.26 -9.11
C GLU A 23 -9.52 6.74 -7.90
N ASP A 24 -10.06 6.60 -6.68
CA ASP A 24 -9.34 6.96 -5.46
C ASP A 24 -8.06 6.15 -5.28
N ILE A 25 -8.03 4.89 -5.74
CA ILE A 25 -6.82 4.06 -5.71
C ILE A 25 -5.79 4.59 -6.70
N ALA A 26 -6.18 4.88 -7.93
CA ALA A 26 -5.26 5.36 -8.96
C ALA A 26 -4.65 6.71 -8.56
N TYR A 27 -5.47 7.64 -8.09
CA TYR A 27 -5.07 9.00 -7.72
C TYR A 27 -4.72 9.13 -6.23
N SER A 28 -3.96 8.17 -5.73
CA SER A 28 -3.31 8.15 -4.42
C SER A 28 -1.79 7.99 -4.60
N MET A 29 -1.01 8.16 -3.54
CA MET A 29 0.42 7.87 -3.63
C MET A 29 0.68 6.38 -3.45
N HIS A 30 1.39 5.81 -4.39
CA HIS A 30 1.93 4.45 -4.38
C HIS A 30 3.43 4.49 -4.12
N LEU A 31 3.97 3.40 -3.61
CA LEU A 31 5.41 3.21 -3.43
C LEU A 31 5.86 1.92 -4.09
N ALA A 32 7.08 1.93 -4.62
CA ALA A 32 7.76 0.72 -5.08
C ALA A 32 9.21 0.73 -4.58
N LEU A 33 9.72 -0.44 -4.26
CA LEU A 33 11.06 -0.66 -3.73
C LEU A 33 11.94 -1.34 -4.78
N ARG A 34 13.21 -0.96 -4.82
CA ARG A 34 14.23 -1.59 -5.66
C ARG A 34 15.52 -1.80 -4.84
N SER A 35 16.08 -3.00 -4.93
CA SER A 35 17.37 -3.34 -4.32
C SER A 35 18.45 -3.35 -5.40
N GLY A 36 19.31 -2.31 -5.42
CA GLY A 36 20.31 -2.10 -6.46
C GLY A 36 19.75 -1.45 -7.73
N ASP A 37 20.66 -0.98 -8.59
CA ASP A 37 20.27 -0.17 -9.76
C ASP A 37 19.71 -1.00 -10.92
N ASP A 38 20.13 -2.26 -11.04
CA ASP A 38 19.73 -3.17 -12.11
C ASP A 38 18.46 -4.00 -11.79
N ALA A 39 17.92 -3.89 -10.57
CA ALA A 39 16.73 -4.63 -10.17
C ALA A 39 15.44 -3.93 -10.67
N GLU A 40 14.41 -4.73 -10.90
CA GLU A 40 13.07 -4.21 -11.20
C GLU A 40 12.42 -3.58 -9.97
N TRP A 41 11.56 -2.58 -10.20
CA TRP A 41 10.74 -2.01 -9.16
C TRP A 41 9.69 -3.00 -8.68
N GLN A 42 9.65 -3.22 -7.37
CA GLN A 42 8.66 -4.06 -6.72
C GLN A 42 7.59 -3.18 -6.07
N PRO A 43 6.36 -3.14 -6.61
CA PRO A 43 5.27 -2.40 -6.00
C PRO A 43 5.01 -2.88 -4.58
N LEU A 44 4.85 -1.94 -3.66
CA LEU A 44 4.44 -2.20 -2.29
C LEU A 44 2.91 -2.19 -2.19
N ASN A 45 2.38 -2.80 -1.11
CA ASN A 45 0.95 -2.88 -0.83
C ASN A 45 0.14 -3.46 -2.03
N GLU A 46 0.70 -4.46 -2.71
CA GLU A 46 0.10 -5.08 -3.90
C GLU A 46 -0.30 -4.08 -5.00
N ASN A 47 0.45 -2.99 -5.11
CA ASN A 47 0.17 -1.87 -6.02
C ASN A 47 -1.12 -1.08 -5.69
N TYR A 48 -1.57 -1.11 -4.43
CA TYR A 48 -2.59 -0.19 -3.91
C TYR A 48 -1.96 1.06 -3.31
N GLY A 49 -2.77 2.13 -3.18
CA GLY A 49 -2.30 3.38 -2.57
C GLY A 49 -1.89 3.21 -1.11
N ILE A 50 -0.82 3.91 -0.74
CA ILE A 50 -0.30 3.94 0.64
C ILE A 50 -0.71 5.24 1.35
N PHE A 51 -0.81 6.35 0.60
CA PHE A 51 -1.27 7.61 1.14
C PHE A 51 -2.36 8.22 0.24
N PHE A 52 -3.46 8.62 0.86
CA PHE A 52 -4.63 9.22 0.25
C PHE A 52 -4.80 10.66 0.73
N ALA A 53 -5.15 11.57 -0.15
CA ALA A 53 -5.48 12.92 0.26
C ALA A 53 -6.74 12.91 1.15
N ALA A 54 -6.66 13.54 2.32
CA ALA A 54 -7.81 13.66 3.21
C ALA A 54 -8.89 14.54 2.59
N GLY A 55 -10.15 14.19 2.86
CA GLY A 55 -11.30 15.03 2.49
C GLY A 55 -11.26 16.39 3.18
N VAL A 56 -11.93 17.36 2.58
CA VAL A 56 -12.01 18.74 3.07
C VAL A 56 -13.44 19.03 3.48
N PRO A 57 -13.69 19.60 4.68
CA PRO A 57 -15.03 20.02 5.08
C PRO A 57 -15.62 21.03 4.09
N ILE A 58 -16.92 20.89 3.77
CA ILE A 58 -17.63 21.87 2.95
C ILE A 58 -17.81 23.14 3.76
N ALA A 59 -17.39 24.27 3.20
CA ALA A 59 -17.32 25.57 3.91
C ALA A 59 -18.67 26.14 4.40
N ALA A 60 -19.81 25.57 4.01
CA ALA A 60 -21.16 25.98 4.46
C ALA A 60 -21.56 25.33 5.80
N ALA A 61 -20.79 24.40 6.32
CA ALA A 61 -21.11 23.75 7.58
C ALA A 61 -20.72 24.66 8.76
N THR A 62 -21.70 24.94 9.60
CA THR A 62 -21.60 25.74 10.82
C THR A 62 -20.50 25.28 11.77
N ALA A 63 -20.14 26.10 12.77
CA ALA A 63 -19.06 25.87 13.73
C ALA A 63 -19.05 24.50 14.43
N GLU A 64 -20.15 23.76 14.39
CA GLU A 64 -20.29 22.38 14.91
C GLU A 64 -19.53 21.33 14.06
N SER A 65 -19.31 21.58 12.77
CA SER A 65 -18.56 20.67 11.89
C SER A 65 -17.05 20.62 12.16
N ARG A 66 -16.49 21.53 12.94
CA ARG A 66 -15.06 21.54 13.25
C ARG A 66 -14.61 20.36 14.10
N HIS A 67 -15.52 19.78 14.89
CA HIS A 67 -15.25 18.58 15.68
C HIS A 67 -15.22 17.30 14.83
N ALA A 68 -15.87 17.30 13.65
CA ALA A 68 -15.86 16.17 12.72
C ALA A 68 -14.53 16.04 11.95
N CYS A 69 -13.74 17.12 11.84
CA CYS A 69 -12.46 17.12 11.13
C CYS A 69 -11.39 16.24 11.79
N THR A 70 -11.41 16.13 13.13
CA THR A 70 -10.50 15.24 13.89
C THR A 70 -10.89 13.77 13.70
N ALA A 71 -12.18 13.48 13.49
CA ALA A 71 -12.65 12.12 13.23
C ALA A 71 -12.30 11.65 11.80
N ALA A 72 -12.27 12.57 10.82
CA ALA A 72 -11.95 12.21 9.43
C ALA A 72 -10.49 11.76 9.23
N ALA A 73 -9.55 12.26 10.05
CA ALA A 73 -8.17 11.80 10.04
C ALA A 73 -8.03 10.36 10.57
N HIS A 74 -8.91 9.95 11.50
CA HIS A 74 -9.00 8.56 11.97
C HIS A 74 -9.75 7.64 10.99
N PHE A 75 -10.62 8.18 10.14
CA PHE A 75 -11.43 7.39 9.20
C PHE A 75 -10.61 6.77 8.05
N ALA A 76 -9.44 7.31 7.75
CA ALA A 76 -8.54 6.73 6.75
C ALA A 76 -7.95 5.37 7.21
N ALA A 77 -7.91 5.11 8.52
CA ALA A 77 -7.40 3.87 9.09
C ALA A 77 -8.47 2.78 9.28
N ASP A 78 -9.77 3.14 9.39
CA ASP A 78 -10.85 2.21 9.75
C ASP A 78 -11.82 1.91 8.59
N ARG A 79 -11.41 2.07 7.34
CA ARG A 79 -12.30 1.96 6.15
C ARG A 79 -12.88 0.57 5.88
N PHE A 80 -12.53 -0.46 6.63
CA PHE A 80 -12.98 -1.82 6.32
C PHE A 80 -14.31 -2.26 6.94
N ASP A 81 -14.90 -1.48 7.85
CA ASP A 81 -16.08 -1.94 8.62
C ASP A 81 -17.38 -1.12 8.47
N ALA A 82 -17.48 -0.17 7.56
CA ALA A 82 -18.71 0.62 7.40
C ALA A 82 -19.59 0.12 6.24
N PRO A 83 -20.90 -0.13 6.47
CA PRO A 83 -21.83 -0.51 5.40
C PRO A 83 -21.97 0.64 4.39
N ARG A 84 -21.77 0.32 3.10
CA ARG A 84 -21.97 1.25 1.99
C ARG A 84 -23.43 1.68 1.90
N PRO A 85 -23.79 2.96 1.96
CA PRO A 85 -25.08 3.41 1.50
C PRO A 85 -25.10 3.40 -0.04
N ALA A 86 -26.05 2.65 -0.60
CA ALA A 86 -26.37 2.73 -2.01
C ALA A 86 -27.06 4.07 -2.28
N THR A 87 -26.36 5.05 -2.82
CA THR A 87 -26.98 6.25 -3.40
C THR A 87 -26.10 6.82 -4.48
N ASP A 88 -26.77 7.24 -5.53
CA ASP A 88 -26.24 7.82 -6.75
C ASP A 88 -25.12 8.83 -6.53
N ALA A 89 -23.98 8.58 -7.16
CA ALA A 89 -22.87 9.51 -7.23
C ALA A 89 -23.32 10.76 -8.00
N VAL A 90 -23.57 11.84 -7.29
CA VAL A 90 -23.59 13.15 -7.89
C VAL A 90 -22.14 13.49 -8.24
N ALA A 91 -21.89 13.77 -9.51
CA ALA A 91 -20.59 14.20 -10.01
C ALA A 91 -20.02 15.28 -9.09
N HIS A 92 -18.80 15.09 -8.58
CA HIS A 92 -18.00 16.05 -7.83
C HIS A 92 -18.14 16.14 -6.30
N GLY A 93 -18.83 15.23 -5.64
CA GLY A 93 -18.78 15.18 -4.18
C GLY A 93 -19.55 13.98 -3.65
N VAL A 94 -18.90 13.11 -2.88
CA VAL A 94 -19.62 12.12 -2.08
C VAL A 94 -19.89 12.76 -0.73
N VAL A 95 -21.16 13.14 -0.52
CA VAL A 95 -21.62 13.57 0.80
C VAL A 95 -21.89 12.30 1.61
N MET A 96 -21.09 12.05 2.62
CA MET A 96 -21.38 11.04 3.63
C MET A 96 -22.52 11.58 4.53
N PRO A 97 -23.58 10.81 4.79
CA PRO A 97 -24.62 11.27 5.70
C PRO A 97 -24.05 11.66 7.05
N GLY A 98 -24.16 12.94 7.42
CA GLY A 98 -23.63 13.48 8.68
C GLY A 98 -22.21 14.05 8.62
N MET A 99 -21.53 13.98 7.47
CA MET A 99 -20.25 14.66 7.25
C MET A 99 -20.26 15.36 5.90
N ASP A 100 -20.31 16.70 5.93
CA ASP A 100 -20.18 17.54 4.73
C ASP A 100 -18.70 17.60 4.32
N ILE A 101 -18.19 16.54 3.67
CA ILE A 101 -16.80 16.41 3.24
C ILE A 101 -16.73 16.30 1.72
N THR A 102 -15.89 17.12 1.10
CA THR A 102 -15.49 16.95 -0.30
C THR A 102 -14.29 16.01 -0.36
N LEU A 103 -14.44 14.88 -1.04
CA LEU A 103 -13.34 13.95 -1.26
C LEU A 103 -12.28 14.57 -2.17
N LYS A 104 -11.03 14.30 -1.87
CA LYS A 104 -9.86 14.76 -2.62
C LYS A 104 -9.04 13.58 -3.10
N SER A 105 -8.33 13.82 -4.18
CA SER A 105 -7.32 12.92 -4.74
C SER A 105 -5.97 13.64 -4.82
N LEU A 106 -4.93 12.97 -5.28
CA LEU A 106 -3.62 13.58 -5.50
C LEU A 106 -2.99 13.09 -6.80
N LYS A 107 -2.15 13.95 -7.36
CA LYS A 107 -1.28 13.68 -8.52
C LYS A 107 0.14 14.17 -8.25
N ASN A 108 1.07 13.69 -9.05
CA ASN A 108 2.46 14.16 -9.07
C ASN A 108 3.12 14.16 -7.68
N PRO A 109 3.11 13.04 -6.94
CA PRO A 109 3.77 12.99 -5.66
C PRO A 109 5.28 13.14 -5.83
N PHE A 110 5.90 13.86 -4.91
CA PHE A 110 7.34 14.03 -4.83
C PHE A 110 7.80 13.75 -3.40
N LEU A 111 8.57 12.69 -3.23
CA LEU A 111 9.08 12.24 -1.95
C LEU A 111 10.46 12.86 -1.68
N PHE A 112 10.68 13.40 -0.49
CA PHE A 112 11.96 14.03 -0.11
C PHE A 112 12.25 13.87 1.38
N ARG A 113 13.48 14.17 1.78
CA ARG A 113 13.87 14.23 3.19
C ARG A 113 13.82 15.66 3.70
N LEU A 114 13.27 15.82 4.90
CA LEU A 114 13.38 17.07 5.66
C LEU A 114 14.79 17.21 6.25
N ALA A 115 15.15 18.43 6.64
CA ALA A 115 16.45 18.73 7.26
C ALA A 115 16.67 17.97 8.58
N ASP A 116 15.61 17.59 9.27
CA ASP A 116 15.64 16.79 10.50
C ASP A 116 15.70 15.27 10.26
N GLY A 117 15.76 14.85 8.99
CA GLY A 117 15.87 13.44 8.59
C GLY A 117 14.54 12.73 8.37
N ARG A 118 13.41 13.30 8.75
CA ARG A 118 12.08 12.76 8.45
C ARG A 118 11.80 12.80 6.95
N PHE A 119 10.78 12.09 6.54
CA PHE A 119 10.31 12.09 5.16
C PHE A 119 9.13 13.04 4.97
N ALA A 120 9.00 13.56 3.77
CA ALA A 120 7.85 14.34 3.39
C ALA A 120 7.47 14.06 1.93
N ILE A 121 6.22 14.30 1.60
CA ILE A 121 5.71 14.32 0.24
C ILE A 121 5.12 15.69 -0.07
N ALA A 122 5.41 16.18 -1.27
CA ALA A 122 4.71 17.27 -1.90
C ALA A 122 3.89 16.69 -3.06
N ALA A 123 2.61 17.06 -3.17
CA ALA A 123 1.75 16.53 -4.23
C ALA A 123 0.73 17.58 -4.68
N THR A 124 0.33 17.54 -5.95
CA THR A 124 -0.81 18.31 -6.42
C THR A 124 -2.09 17.69 -5.86
N ARG A 125 -2.81 18.41 -4.98
CA ARG A 125 -4.13 17.96 -4.52
C ARG A 125 -5.17 18.32 -5.58
N THR A 126 -6.05 17.38 -5.86
CA THR A 126 -7.08 17.49 -6.90
C THR A 126 -8.46 17.24 -6.32
N ALA A 127 -9.50 17.56 -7.07
CA ALA A 127 -10.81 17.00 -6.82
C ALA A 127 -10.76 15.47 -6.98
N ARG A 128 -11.83 14.78 -6.54
CA ARG A 128 -11.93 13.33 -6.70
C ARG A 128 -11.76 12.92 -8.18
N GLY A 129 -11.13 11.77 -8.42
CA GLY A 129 -10.88 11.29 -9.77
C GLY A 129 -9.72 12.02 -10.49
N GLY A 130 -8.92 12.80 -9.76
CA GLY A 130 -7.75 13.46 -10.31
C GLY A 130 -8.06 14.72 -11.13
N GLU A 131 -9.30 15.22 -11.10
CA GLU A 131 -9.69 16.44 -11.78
C GLU A 131 -9.08 17.68 -11.12
N PRO A 132 -8.69 18.72 -11.89
CA PRO A 132 -8.16 19.95 -11.33
C PRO A 132 -9.12 20.61 -10.33
N ASP A 133 -8.61 21.00 -9.18
CA ASP A 133 -9.39 21.75 -8.18
C ASP A 133 -9.11 23.25 -8.30
N GLY A 134 -10.08 23.98 -8.82
CA GLY A 134 -9.95 25.43 -9.02
C GLY A 134 -9.72 26.22 -7.72
N SER A 135 -10.22 25.73 -6.58
CA SER A 135 -10.06 26.37 -5.27
C SER A 135 -8.67 26.22 -4.66
N GLU A 136 -7.92 25.22 -5.08
CA GLU A 136 -6.60 24.88 -4.55
C GLU A 136 -5.47 25.00 -5.58
N ARG A 137 -5.77 25.61 -6.72
CA ARG A 137 -4.89 25.72 -7.87
C ARG A 137 -3.53 26.36 -7.57
N SER A 138 -3.44 27.25 -6.57
CA SER A 138 -2.23 27.94 -6.16
C SER A 138 -1.52 27.29 -4.96
N ALA A 139 -1.71 25.98 -4.76
CA ALA A 139 -1.17 25.29 -3.62
C ALA A 139 -0.71 23.87 -3.97
N PHE A 140 0.05 23.27 -3.08
CA PHE A 140 0.33 21.84 -3.08
C PHE A 140 0.14 21.26 -1.68
N LEU A 141 -0.17 19.96 -1.63
CA LEU A 141 -0.32 19.20 -0.40
C LEU A 141 1.04 18.84 0.17
N LEU A 142 1.23 19.03 1.49
CA LEU A 142 2.35 18.51 2.25
C LEU A 142 1.88 17.46 3.24
N ALA A 143 2.54 16.30 3.25
CA ALA A 143 2.43 15.32 4.31
C ALA A 143 3.81 14.88 4.77
N ILE A 144 3.95 14.44 6.02
CA ILE A 144 5.22 14.02 6.61
C ILE A 144 5.10 12.60 7.17
N SER A 145 6.23 11.93 7.24
CA SER A 145 6.35 10.59 7.82
C SER A 145 7.68 10.45 8.56
N ASP A 146 7.63 9.79 9.70
CA ASP A 146 8.85 9.47 10.46
C ASP A 146 9.55 8.23 9.91
N ASP A 147 8.80 7.30 9.29
CA ASP A 147 9.27 5.95 8.98
C ASP A 147 8.85 5.40 7.61
N LEU A 148 8.18 6.20 6.78
CA LEU A 148 7.62 5.85 5.46
C LEU A 148 6.38 4.93 5.50
N THR A 149 5.97 4.44 6.67
CA THR A 149 4.85 3.50 6.79
C THR A 149 3.51 4.20 6.99
N ALA A 150 3.52 5.43 7.51
CA ALA A 150 2.36 6.28 7.67
C ALA A 150 2.72 7.73 7.36
N PHE A 151 1.79 8.45 6.73
CA PHE A 151 1.96 9.86 6.37
C PHE A 151 0.89 10.71 7.02
N ASP A 152 1.32 11.75 7.73
CA ASP A 152 0.46 12.72 8.38
C ASP A 152 0.32 13.98 7.49
N GLN A 153 -0.90 14.23 7.02
CA GLN A 153 -1.20 15.38 6.17
C GLN A 153 -1.11 16.68 6.98
N ARG A 154 -0.17 17.55 6.63
CA ARG A 154 0.03 18.86 7.30
C ARG A 154 -0.82 19.97 6.72
N GLY A 155 -1.39 19.77 5.55
CA GLY A 155 -2.23 20.74 4.86
C GLY A 155 -1.61 21.25 3.57
N LEU A 156 -2.11 22.39 3.10
CA LEU A 156 -1.63 23.01 1.87
C LEU A 156 -0.54 24.04 2.15
N VAL A 157 0.50 24.00 1.32
CA VAL A 157 1.45 25.09 1.17
C VAL A 157 0.94 26.00 0.06
N LEU A 158 0.58 27.22 0.42
CA LEU A 158 0.07 28.20 -0.53
C LEU A 158 1.24 28.93 -1.21
N LEU A 159 1.08 29.21 -2.50
CA LEU A 159 2.05 29.94 -3.32
C LEU A 159 1.38 31.19 -3.91
N ARG A 160 2.08 32.30 -3.93
CA ARG A 160 1.58 33.55 -4.52
C ARG A 160 1.61 33.49 -6.05
N THR A 161 0.81 32.60 -6.62
CA THR A 161 0.71 32.37 -8.06
C THR A 161 -0.76 32.27 -8.49
N THR A 162 -1.04 32.66 -9.72
CA THR A 162 -2.36 32.47 -10.36
C THR A 162 -2.34 31.38 -11.42
N GLY A 163 -1.16 30.86 -11.75
CA GLY A 163 -0.93 29.99 -12.91
C GLY A 163 -0.87 28.49 -12.60
N GLY A 164 -1.46 28.03 -11.54
CA GLY A 164 -1.48 26.61 -11.17
C GLY A 164 -0.17 26.14 -10.55
N VAL A 165 -0.23 24.97 -9.88
CA VAL A 165 0.93 24.31 -9.25
C VAL A 165 0.90 22.84 -9.66
N ASN A 166 1.66 22.51 -10.69
CA ASN A 166 1.80 21.16 -11.22
C ASN A 166 3.20 20.64 -10.94
N HIS A 167 3.31 19.36 -10.65
CA HIS A 167 4.58 18.69 -10.38
C HIS A 167 5.42 19.40 -9.31
N PRO A 168 4.89 19.64 -8.09
CA PRO A 168 5.66 20.26 -7.04
C PRO A 168 6.85 19.38 -6.67
N SER A 169 8.01 19.98 -6.46
CA SER A 169 9.21 19.34 -5.95
C SER A 169 9.83 20.20 -4.86
N VAL A 170 10.47 19.57 -3.89
CA VAL A 170 11.07 20.27 -2.74
C VAL A 170 12.46 19.71 -2.50
N SER A 171 13.43 20.61 -2.35
CA SER A 171 14.79 20.28 -1.94
C SER A 171 15.22 21.17 -0.77
N PHE A 172 16.08 20.66 0.09
CA PHE A 172 16.71 21.46 1.14
C PHE A 172 18.06 21.98 0.66
N ASP A 173 18.19 23.30 0.66
CA ASP A 173 19.44 24.00 0.38
C ASP A 173 20.20 24.19 1.71
N ALA A 174 21.23 23.37 1.92
CA ALA A 174 22.00 23.41 3.14
C ALA A 174 22.85 24.67 3.29
N ALA A 175 23.21 25.35 2.19
CA ALA A 175 23.99 26.56 2.23
C ALA A 175 23.18 27.73 2.77
N ASP A 176 21.93 27.84 2.34
CA ASP A 176 21.01 28.90 2.76
C ASP A 176 20.08 28.46 3.91
N ALA A 177 20.20 27.21 4.39
CA ALA A 177 19.37 26.60 5.40
C ALA A 177 17.86 26.78 5.13
N CYS A 178 17.44 26.59 3.87
CA CYS A 178 16.07 26.80 3.45
C CYS A 178 15.59 25.70 2.48
N TYR A 179 14.28 25.54 2.40
CA TYR A 179 13.65 24.69 1.40
C TYR A 179 13.40 25.50 0.12
N VAL A 180 13.77 24.91 -1.00
CA VAL A 180 13.47 25.41 -2.34
C VAL A 180 12.33 24.57 -2.90
N VAL A 181 11.18 25.20 -3.12
CA VAL A 181 10.02 24.62 -3.77
C VAL A 181 10.06 24.96 -5.24
N SER A 182 9.93 23.98 -6.12
CA SER A 182 9.87 24.21 -7.58
C SER A 182 8.62 23.53 -8.14
N TRP A 183 7.99 24.12 -9.13
CA TRP A 183 6.81 23.57 -9.80
C TRP A 183 6.68 24.08 -11.22
N THR A 184 5.77 23.47 -11.99
CA THR A 184 5.39 23.95 -13.32
C THR A 184 4.03 24.62 -13.23
N GLY A 185 3.90 25.83 -13.76
CA GLY A 185 2.61 26.49 -13.90
C GLY A 185 1.81 25.91 -15.07
N ASP A 186 0.53 26.28 -15.19
CA ASP A 186 -0.32 25.87 -16.30
C ASP A 186 0.14 26.40 -17.65
N ASP A 187 0.96 27.46 -17.64
CA ASP A 187 1.62 28.03 -18.81
C ASP A 187 2.91 27.25 -19.21
N GLY A 188 3.19 26.14 -18.53
CA GLY A 188 4.38 25.30 -18.75
C GLY A 188 5.68 25.90 -18.21
N LYS A 189 5.66 27.07 -17.57
CA LYS A 189 6.88 27.69 -17.02
C LYS A 189 7.22 27.14 -15.65
N ALA A 190 8.53 26.95 -15.42
CA ALA A 190 9.06 26.60 -14.12
C ALA A 190 9.08 27.84 -13.20
N ARG A 191 8.72 27.64 -11.94
CA ARG A 191 8.70 28.64 -10.88
C ARG A 191 9.30 28.08 -9.61
N THR A 192 9.78 28.98 -8.75
CA THR A 192 10.35 28.60 -7.45
C THR A 192 9.83 29.52 -6.34
N ALA A 193 9.83 28.97 -5.13
CA ALA A 193 9.65 29.73 -3.90
C ALA A 193 10.62 29.19 -2.85
N ARG A 194 10.92 29.98 -1.82
CA ARG A 194 11.80 29.58 -0.73
C ARG A 194 11.13 29.76 0.62
N THR A 195 11.43 28.88 1.56
CA THR A 195 10.98 28.98 2.95
C THR A 195 11.99 28.34 3.88
N ALA A 196 12.20 28.94 5.05
CA ALA A 196 13.05 28.36 6.08
C ALA A 196 12.37 27.11 6.73
N ASP A 197 11.05 27.09 6.77
CA ASP A 197 10.29 25.99 7.38
C ASP A 197 9.09 25.62 6.51
N ILE A 198 9.22 24.51 5.77
CA ILE A 198 8.16 24.01 4.88
C ILE A 198 6.99 23.41 5.68
N VAL A 199 7.28 22.85 6.85
CA VAL A 199 6.24 22.25 7.71
C VAL A 199 5.38 23.34 8.35
N ALA A 200 5.99 24.42 8.83
CA ALA A 200 5.24 25.55 9.36
C ALA A 200 4.48 26.33 8.25
N ALA A 201 4.95 26.30 7.00
CA ALA A 201 4.25 26.90 5.88
C ALA A 201 2.95 26.15 5.53
N ALA A 202 2.92 24.83 5.72
CA ALA A 202 1.75 24.01 5.45
C ALA A 202 0.62 24.34 6.44
N GLY A 203 -0.59 24.56 5.90
CA GLY A 203 -1.77 24.90 6.70
C GLY A 203 -1.73 26.29 7.36
N SER A 204 -0.67 27.08 7.16
CA SER A 204 -0.54 28.43 7.76
C SER A 204 -1.51 29.46 7.19
N GLY A 205 -2.08 29.21 6.02
CA GLY A 205 -2.89 30.15 5.27
C GLY A 205 -2.08 31.33 4.65
N ARG A 206 -0.75 31.33 4.79
CA ARG A 206 0.12 32.37 4.25
C ARG A 206 0.83 31.87 2.99
N PRO A 207 0.63 32.56 1.83
CA PRO A 207 1.30 32.16 0.61
C PRO A 207 2.78 32.51 0.64
N LEU A 208 3.62 31.62 0.12
CA LEU A 208 5.03 31.87 -0.13
C LEU A 208 5.18 32.76 -1.37
N ASP A 209 6.16 33.66 -1.31
CA ASP A 209 6.49 34.53 -2.43
C ASP A 209 7.21 33.75 -3.53
N VAL A 210 6.80 33.99 -4.77
CA VAL A 210 7.34 33.34 -5.94
C VAL A 210 8.53 34.12 -6.45
N VAL A 211 9.61 33.41 -6.69
CA VAL A 211 10.78 33.92 -7.41
C VAL A 211 10.73 33.35 -8.82
N GLU A 212 10.60 34.17 -9.82
CA GLU A 212 10.71 33.70 -11.21
C GLU A 212 12.13 33.21 -11.46
N SER A 213 12.27 31.93 -11.75
CA SER A 213 13.58 31.37 -12.09
C SER A 213 13.65 31.05 -13.57
N ALA A 214 14.66 31.59 -14.21
CA ALA A 214 14.87 31.42 -15.66
C ALA A 214 15.31 30.00 -16.06
N SER A 215 15.58 29.06 -15.11
CA SER A 215 16.27 27.83 -15.49
C SER A 215 16.06 26.58 -14.60
N SER A 216 15.24 26.59 -13.58
CA SER A 216 15.04 25.37 -12.80
C SER A 216 13.83 24.57 -13.31
N GLN A 217 14.08 23.51 -14.06
CA GLN A 217 13.03 22.51 -14.27
C GLN A 217 12.80 21.75 -12.95
N PRO A 218 11.53 21.41 -12.62
CA PRO A 218 11.24 20.54 -11.48
C PRO A 218 12.07 19.26 -11.57
N LEU A 219 12.59 18.79 -10.45
CA LEU A 219 13.33 17.53 -10.34
C LEU A 219 12.37 16.36 -10.59
N ARG A 220 12.06 16.09 -11.84
CA ARG A 220 11.19 15.01 -12.24
C ARG A 220 12.00 13.86 -12.82
N GLN A 221 11.78 12.67 -12.31
CA GLN A 221 12.23 11.44 -12.96
C GLN A 221 11.27 11.14 -14.11
N THR A 222 11.74 11.19 -15.35
CA THR A 222 10.98 10.78 -16.53
C THR A 222 11.48 9.43 -16.99
N GLY A 223 10.59 8.46 -17.11
CA GLY A 223 10.93 7.14 -17.65
C GLY A 223 9.88 6.10 -17.28
N ASP A 224 9.86 5.04 -18.05
CA ASP A 224 9.10 3.84 -17.73
C ASP A 224 9.78 3.14 -16.55
N CYS A 225 9.03 2.91 -15.48
CA CYS A 225 9.50 2.18 -14.32
C CYS A 225 9.13 0.67 -14.39
N GLY A 226 8.53 0.19 -15.48
CA GLY A 226 8.09 -1.19 -15.65
C GLY A 226 6.83 -1.54 -14.85
N ILE A 227 6.22 -0.59 -14.14
CA ILE A 227 4.96 -0.78 -13.41
C ILE A 227 3.81 -0.31 -14.31
N PRO A 228 2.84 -1.18 -14.62
CA PRO A 228 1.72 -0.82 -15.49
C PRO A 228 0.93 0.39 -14.96
N ASN A 229 0.61 1.32 -15.85
CA ASN A 229 -0.17 2.54 -15.58
C ASN A 229 0.45 3.49 -14.54
N ALA A 230 1.72 3.32 -14.18
CA ALA A 230 2.38 4.22 -13.24
C ALA A 230 2.69 5.58 -13.86
N VAL A 231 2.34 6.64 -13.16
CA VAL A 231 2.77 8.02 -13.42
C VAL A 231 3.83 8.35 -12.40
N VAL A 232 5.08 8.30 -12.83
CA VAL A 232 6.26 8.43 -11.95
C VAL A 232 6.32 9.83 -11.35
N GLY A 233 6.50 9.90 -10.04
CA GLY A 233 6.88 11.09 -9.30
C GLY A 233 8.40 11.23 -9.26
N ASN A 234 9.02 10.66 -8.24
CA ASN A 234 10.49 10.60 -8.12
C ASN A 234 10.94 9.39 -7.31
N SER A 235 12.23 9.15 -7.27
CA SER A 235 12.83 8.17 -6.37
C SER A 235 13.85 8.81 -5.43
N ILE A 236 13.99 8.20 -4.24
CA ILE A 236 15.02 8.57 -3.25
C ILE A 236 15.79 7.31 -2.81
N ALA A 237 17.03 7.51 -2.39
CA ALA A 237 17.77 6.47 -1.71
C ALA A 237 17.26 6.31 -0.27
N ILE A 238 17.13 5.08 0.18
CA ILE A 238 16.76 4.73 1.56
C ILE A 238 17.74 3.71 2.13
N SER A 239 17.83 3.69 3.45
CA SER A 239 18.66 2.73 4.17
C SER A 239 18.02 1.34 4.23
N GLU A 240 18.83 0.32 4.49
CA GLU A 240 18.35 -1.06 4.66
C GLU A 240 17.28 -1.18 5.77
N PRO A 241 17.43 -0.59 6.98
CA PRO A 241 16.37 -0.64 7.99
C PRO A 241 15.06 0.04 7.58
N GLU A 242 15.12 1.07 6.72
CA GLU A 242 13.92 1.72 6.16
C GLU A 242 13.23 0.81 5.14
N ALA A 243 14.02 0.13 4.30
CA ALA A 243 13.50 -0.84 3.35
C ALA A 243 12.87 -2.05 4.06
N GLU A 244 13.50 -2.57 5.12
CA GLU A 244 12.98 -3.68 5.91
C GLU A 244 11.61 -3.33 6.53
N ARG A 245 11.47 -2.14 7.13
CA ARG A 245 10.16 -1.68 7.67
C ARG A 245 9.08 -1.60 6.60
N LEU A 246 9.43 -1.12 5.40
CA LEU A 246 8.49 -1.07 4.28
C LEU A 246 8.09 -2.46 3.80
N ILE A 247 9.03 -3.39 3.73
CA ILE A 247 8.78 -4.80 3.36
C ILE A 247 7.92 -5.48 4.43
N GLU A 248 8.19 -5.24 5.70
CA GLU A 248 7.40 -5.78 6.81
C GLU A 248 5.95 -5.27 6.75
N ARG A 249 5.77 -3.98 6.49
CA ARG A 249 4.44 -3.34 6.51
C ARG A 249 3.63 -3.54 5.23
N PHE A 250 4.28 -3.45 4.06
CA PHE A 250 3.63 -3.37 2.75
C PHE A 250 4.12 -4.42 1.76
N GLY A 251 5.10 -5.24 2.15
CA GLY A 251 5.60 -6.29 1.29
C GLY A 251 4.55 -7.38 1.09
N ARG A 252 4.65 -8.06 -0.05
CA ARG A 252 3.78 -9.19 -0.32
C ARG A 252 4.10 -10.33 0.67
N ILE A 253 3.09 -10.77 1.40
CA ILE A 253 3.20 -11.93 2.28
C ILE A 253 3.46 -13.16 1.41
N ARG A 254 4.59 -13.86 1.69
CA ARG A 254 5.01 -15.06 0.96
C ARG A 254 5.14 -16.22 1.94
N ASN A 255 4.82 -17.43 1.49
CA ASN A 255 5.15 -18.62 2.25
C ASN A 255 6.68 -18.78 2.28
N THR A 256 7.25 -18.82 3.48
CA THR A 256 8.69 -18.99 3.72
C THR A 256 9.05 -20.40 4.18
N GLY A 257 8.05 -21.18 4.60
CA GLY A 257 8.27 -22.54 5.06
C GLY A 257 6.96 -23.33 5.12
N THR A 258 7.08 -24.61 4.85
CA THR A 258 6.00 -25.57 4.97
C THR A 258 6.54 -26.79 5.71
N SER A 259 5.88 -27.18 6.77
CA SER A 259 6.20 -28.39 7.51
C SER A 259 4.97 -29.26 7.70
N VAL A 260 5.17 -30.56 7.63
CA VAL A 260 4.19 -31.55 8.03
C VAL A 260 4.83 -32.41 9.09
N PRO A 261 4.30 -32.45 10.32
CA PRO A 261 4.89 -33.23 11.38
C PRO A 261 4.89 -34.71 11.01
N ALA A 262 6.06 -35.36 11.13
CA ALA A 262 6.16 -36.79 10.90
C ALA A 262 5.30 -37.54 11.92
N GLN A 263 4.48 -38.44 11.44
CA GLN A 263 3.60 -39.24 12.26
C GLN A 263 4.23 -40.61 12.59
N ARG A 264 3.87 -41.15 13.74
CA ARG A 264 4.35 -42.44 14.18
C ARG A 264 3.15 -43.33 14.52
N ILE A 265 3.24 -44.57 14.13
CA ILE A 265 2.25 -45.58 14.45
C ILE A 265 2.91 -46.64 15.34
N ASP A 266 2.20 -47.08 16.35
CA ASP A 266 2.69 -48.12 17.24
C ASP A 266 2.84 -49.44 16.46
N ALA A 267 4.04 -50.03 16.51
CA ALA A 267 4.39 -51.28 15.87
C ALA A 267 3.67 -52.52 16.52
N GLY A 268 3.08 -52.31 17.68
CA GLY A 268 2.28 -53.36 18.36
C GLY A 268 0.86 -53.47 17.83
N LEU A 269 0.39 -52.57 16.95
CA LEU A 269 -0.94 -52.66 16.34
C LEU A 269 -0.94 -53.69 15.21
N HIS A 270 -2.02 -54.44 15.10
CA HIS A 270 -2.23 -55.49 14.09
C HIS A 270 -3.65 -55.44 13.49
N GLY A 271 -3.82 -56.04 12.31
CA GLY A 271 -5.11 -56.17 11.67
C GLY A 271 -5.81 -54.84 11.44
N GLU A 272 -7.10 -54.78 11.78
CA GLU A 272 -7.95 -53.61 11.56
C GLU A 272 -7.52 -52.39 12.38
N ASP A 273 -6.96 -52.59 13.58
CA ASP A 273 -6.48 -51.48 14.42
C ASP A 273 -5.28 -50.80 13.78
N ALA A 274 -4.33 -51.53 13.21
CA ALA A 274 -3.20 -50.99 12.47
C ALA A 274 -3.67 -50.23 11.21
N ARG A 275 -4.62 -50.80 10.48
CA ARG A 275 -5.25 -50.19 9.31
C ARG A 275 -5.85 -48.82 9.65
N ASN A 276 -6.70 -48.80 10.68
CA ASN A 276 -7.41 -47.59 11.10
C ASN A 276 -6.42 -46.51 11.60
N ALA A 277 -5.37 -46.88 12.30
CA ALA A 277 -4.34 -45.98 12.74
C ALA A 277 -3.63 -45.30 11.57
N VAL A 278 -3.33 -46.03 10.47
CA VAL A 278 -2.74 -45.44 9.26
C VAL A 278 -3.74 -44.48 8.58
N LEU A 279 -4.99 -44.89 8.39
CA LEU A 279 -5.98 -44.05 7.71
C LEU A 279 -6.32 -42.79 8.51
N ALA A 280 -6.23 -42.84 9.84
CA ALA A 280 -6.41 -41.64 10.68
C ALA A 280 -5.36 -40.56 10.43
N LEU A 281 -4.20 -40.92 9.87
CA LEU A 281 -3.15 -39.93 9.49
C LEU A 281 -3.60 -38.98 8.39
N ALA A 282 -4.65 -39.29 7.64
CA ALA A 282 -5.26 -38.38 6.68
C ALA A 282 -5.73 -37.06 7.32
N ALA A 283 -5.94 -37.02 8.64
CA ALA A 283 -6.28 -35.80 9.37
C ALA A 283 -5.06 -34.90 9.65
N THR A 284 -3.83 -35.33 9.37
CA THR A 284 -2.62 -34.54 9.59
C THR A 284 -2.65 -33.29 8.74
N ARG A 285 -2.35 -32.17 9.38
CA ARG A 285 -2.36 -30.82 8.77
C ARG A 285 -0.93 -30.33 8.53
N ALA A 286 -0.78 -29.46 7.55
CA ALA A 286 0.46 -28.76 7.30
C ALA A 286 0.52 -27.45 8.10
N GLU A 287 1.69 -27.12 8.59
CA GLU A 287 2.03 -25.84 9.20
C GLU A 287 2.77 -24.98 8.16
N LEU A 288 2.30 -23.77 7.96
CA LEU A 288 2.85 -22.81 7.02
C LEU A 288 3.43 -21.63 7.80
N SER A 289 4.61 -21.19 7.43
CA SER A 289 5.23 -19.96 7.93
C SER A 289 5.28 -18.93 6.82
N TYR A 290 5.05 -17.66 7.15
CA TYR A 290 5.00 -16.56 6.20
C TYR A 290 6.07 -15.51 6.49
N SER A 291 6.36 -14.67 5.48
CA SER A 291 7.40 -13.64 5.53
C SER A 291 7.13 -12.52 6.55
N ASP A 292 5.90 -12.37 6.99
CA ASP A 292 5.49 -11.44 8.05
C ASP A 292 5.57 -12.04 9.47
N GLY A 293 6.14 -13.25 9.59
CA GLY A 293 6.22 -13.98 10.86
C GLY A 293 4.92 -14.69 11.27
N SER A 294 3.84 -14.52 10.52
CA SER A 294 2.58 -15.23 10.78
C SER A 294 2.68 -16.71 10.46
N GLN A 295 1.82 -17.50 11.08
CA GLN A 295 1.72 -18.94 10.86
C GLN A 295 0.27 -19.32 10.58
N ALA A 296 0.07 -20.36 9.76
CA ALA A 296 -1.24 -20.91 9.50
C ALA A 296 -1.18 -22.43 9.42
N THR A 297 -2.26 -23.07 9.88
CA THR A 297 -2.44 -24.51 9.73
C THR A 297 -3.43 -24.77 8.60
N ARG A 298 -3.06 -25.63 7.64
CA ARG A 298 -3.87 -25.95 6.46
C ARG A 298 -4.17 -27.45 6.38
N ALA A 299 -5.33 -27.77 5.85
CA ALA A 299 -5.66 -29.14 5.49
C ALA A 299 -4.81 -29.59 4.30
N VAL A 300 -4.54 -30.89 4.25
CA VAL A 300 -3.81 -31.53 3.16
C VAL A 300 -4.72 -32.54 2.51
N ASP A 301 -4.83 -32.51 1.20
CA ASP A 301 -5.46 -33.55 0.40
C ASP A 301 -4.41 -34.62 0.13
N TRP A 302 -4.41 -35.64 0.96
CA TRP A 302 -3.49 -36.75 0.89
C TRP A 302 -3.79 -37.71 -0.26
N ASN A 303 -2.77 -38.32 -0.82
CA ASN A 303 -2.94 -39.41 -1.77
C ASN A 303 -3.50 -40.65 -1.03
N MET A 304 -4.83 -40.76 -1.07
CA MET A 304 -5.54 -41.82 -0.35
C MET A 304 -5.16 -43.22 -0.85
N ALA A 305 -4.81 -43.40 -2.12
CA ALA A 305 -4.39 -44.67 -2.64
C ALA A 305 -3.05 -45.14 -2.01
N GLN A 306 -2.13 -44.19 -1.79
CA GLN A 306 -0.88 -44.49 -1.07
C GLN A 306 -1.14 -44.80 0.41
N LEU A 307 -2.03 -44.05 1.07
CA LEU A 307 -2.39 -44.31 2.46
C LEU A 307 -3.07 -45.68 2.62
N GLU A 308 -3.97 -46.03 1.72
CA GLU A 308 -4.64 -47.32 1.74
C GLU A 308 -3.69 -48.50 1.50
N ALA A 309 -2.72 -48.34 0.59
CA ALA A 309 -1.67 -49.35 0.37
C ALA A 309 -0.83 -49.57 1.64
N ILE A 310 -0.44 -48.49 2.32
CA ILE A 310 0.32 -48.57 3.57
C ILE A 310 -0.54 -49.18 4.69
N ALA A 311 -1.83 -48.82 4.73
CA ALA A 311 -2.78 -49.38 5.71
C ALA A 311 -2.96 -50.87 5.51
N GLN A 312 -2.95 -51.34 4.27
CA GLN A 312 -2.99 -52.77 3.96
C GLN A 312 -1.71 -53.49 4.42
N GLU A 313 -0.52 -52.91 4.09
CA GLU A 313 0.75 -53.48 4.57
C GLU A 313 0.80 -53.58 6.11
N ALA A 314 0.28 -52.54 6.80
CA ALA A 314 0.23 -52.52 8.25
C ALA A 314 -0.73 -53.61 8.81
N SER A 315 -1.92 -53.76 8.21
CA SER A 315 -2.90 -54.76 8.58
C SER A 315 -2.38 -56.20 8.41
N GLU A 316 -1.63 -56.45 7.33
CA GLU A 316 -1.03 -57.75 7.01
C GLU A 316 0.24 -58.04 7.84
N GLY A 317 0.73 -57.08 8.61
CA GLY A 317 1.98 -57.23 9.40
C GLY A 317 3.24 -57.28 8.55
N THR A 318 3.20 -56.82 7.32
CA THR A 318 4.35 -56.76 6.41
C THR A 318 5.22 -55.52 6.67
N LEU A 319 4.69 -54.48 7.31
CA LEU A 319 5.47 -53.33 7.83
C LEU A 319 6.26 -53.72 9.08
N LYS A 320 7.54 -53.48 9.04
CA LYS A 320 8.45 -53.76 10.18
C LYS A 320 8.70 -52.52 11.01
N ALA A 321 8.91 -52.71 12.31
CA ALA A 321 9.30 -51.64 13.21
C ALA A 321 10.51 -50.86 12.67
N GLY A 322 10.46 -49.52 12.72
CA GLY A 322 11.53 -48.62 12.21
C GLY A 322 11.46 -48.33 10.71
N GLN A 323 10.56 -48.93 9.97
CA GLN A 323 10.36 -48.58 8.57
C GLN A 323 9.66 -47.23 8.41
N THR A 324 10.05 -46.46 7.42
CA THR A 324 9.43 -45.16 7.03
C THR A 324 8.74 -45.36 5.69
N ARG A 325 7.56 -44.73 5.57
CA ARG A 325 6.82 -44.61 4.32
C ARG A 325 6.57 -43.12 4.06
N THR A 326 6.56 -42.72 2.81
CA THR A 326 6.22 -41.35 2.38
C THR A 326 4.88 -41.38 1.68
N VAL A 327 4.04 -40.40 2.01
CA VAL A 327 2.74 -40.19 1.37
C VAL A 327 2.73 -38.78 0.79
N GLU A 328 2.33 -38.66 -0.45
CA GLU A 328 2.19 -37.38 -1.12
C GLU A 328 0.87 -36.70 -0.73
N GLY A 329 0.89 -35.35 -0.68
CA GLY A 329 -0.30 -34.58 -0.39
C GLY A 329 -0.21 -33.18 -1.02
N VAL A 330 -1.37 -32.57 -1.25
CA VAL A 330 -1.51 -31.20 -1.75
C VAL A 330 -2.14 -30.35 -0.66
N ILE A 331 -1.47 -29.26 -0.31
CA ILE A 331 -1.98 -28.34 0.71
C ILE A 331 -3.12 -27.52 0.13
N ARG A 332 -4.26 -27.49 0.81
CA ARG A 332 -5.39 -26.62 0.46
C ARG A 332 -5.02 -25.15 0.69
N GLN A 333 -5.11 -24.34 -0.35
CA GLN A 333 -4.82 -22.91 -0.24
C GLN A 333 -5.93 -22.13 0.47
N SER A 334 -7.16 -22.62 0.44
CA SER A 334 -8.31 -22.02 1.10
C SER A 334 -8.88 -22.94 2.19
N VAL A 335 -9.43 -22.34 3.26
CA VAL A 335 -10.22 -23.06 4.27
C VAL A 335 -11.54 -23.56 3.68
N TYR A 336 -12.01 -22.88 2.62
CA TYR A 336 -13.25 -23.20 1.92
C TYR A 336 -12.92 -23.93 0.60
N PRO A 337 -13.37 -25.17 0.41
CA PRO A 337 -13.07 -25.96 -0.79
C PRO A 337 -13.73 -25.38 -2.06
N VAL A 338 -14.82 -24.63 -1.89
CA VAL A 338 -15.54 -23.97 -2.98
C VAL A 338 -15.88 -22.55 -2.53
N PRO A 339 -15.60 -21.51 -3.32
CA PRO A 339 -16.08 -20.17 -3.02
C PRO A 339 -17.60 -20.18 -3.01
N PHE A 340 -18.22 -19.71 -1.93
CA PHE A 340 -19.69 -19.68 -1.84
C PHE A 340 -20.30 -18.53 -2.64
N ALA A 341 -19.48 -17.62 -3.15
CA ALA A 341 -19.87 -16.56 -4.09
C ALA A 341 -18.86 -16.49 -5.23
N VAL A 342 -19.28 -16.90 -6.43
CA VAL A 342 -18.50 -16.73 -7.65
C VAL A 342 -18.76 -15.32 -8.18
N GLU A 343 -17.71 -14.62 -8.61
CA GLU A 343 -17.77 -13.26 -9.19
C GLU A 343 -18.26 -12.13 -8.24
N ARG A 344 -18.18 -12.28 -6.94
CA ARG A 344 -18.33 -11.17 -6.02
C ARG A 344 -16.96 -10.72 -5.52
N ALA A 345 -16.66 -9.46 -5.74
CA ALA A 345 -15.39 -8.85 -5.37
C ALA A 345 -15.19 -8.72 -3.85
N ASP A 346 -16.26 -8.86 -3.06
CA ASP A 346 -16.18 -8.70 -1.62
C ASP A 346 -17.28 -9.48 -0.91
N PRO A 347 -17.00 -10.67 -0.39
CA PRO A 347 -17.81 -11.22 0.65
C PRO A 347 -17.48 -10.47 1.93
N SER A 348 -18.14 -9.35 2.19
CA SER A 348 -18.19 -8.81 3.55
C SER A 348 -18.83 -9.87 4.43
N VAL A 349 -18.02 -10.57 5.17
CA VAL A 349 -18.43 -11.44 6.27
C VAL A 349 -18.30 -10.66 7.57
#